data_32c2b4ef2ee827e0d70b3b9e3cdb1a12
#
_entry.id   32c2b4ef2ee827e0d70b3b9e3cdb1a12
#
_cell.length_a   1.000
_cell.length_b   1.000
_cell.length_c   1.000
_cell.angle_alpha   90.00
_cell.angle_beta   90.00
_cell.angle_gamma   90.00
#
_symmetry.space_group_name_H-M   'P 1'
#
loop_
_entity.id
_entity.type
_entity.pdbx_description
1 polymer ?
#
loop_
_entity_poly.entity_id
_entity_poly.type
_entity_poly.pdbx_seq_one_letter_code
_entity_poly.pdbx_strand_id
1 'polypeptide(L)'
;HRVDRRQRQMCIRDRDNLNIKKKNEFIVYIGTHGDRGAEMADLILPSAAYTEKDSMYVNTEGRLQYAFKASFPPGNAKEDWKIINEISNLLELNWAIVDLQQLRSLIKNQYSNLFEFNGSGTSNYERLLANLDPKAKLCESSINYLIKDFYLTNAIARNSKTMAECSQARNELSVV
;
A
#
# COMPACT_ATOMS: atom_id res chain seq x y z
N HIS A 1 -7.77 -9.70 -16.09
CA HIS A 1 -7.88 -8.23 -15.81
C HIS A 1 -8.57 -7.88 -14.48
N ARG A 2 -9.22 -8.82 -13.80
CA ARG A 2 -9.83 -8.59 -12.47
C ARG A 2 -8.84 -8.78 -11.31
N VAL A 3 -7.73 -9.45 -11.51
CA VAL A 3 -6.71 -9.75 -10.50
C VAL A 3 -5.95 -8.47 -10.10
N ASP A 4 -5.64 -7.59 -11.05
CA ASP A 4 -4.91 -6.33 -10.84
C ASP A 4 -5.57 -5.36 -9.85
N ARG A 5 -6.91 -5.24 -9.86
CA ARG A 5 -7.61 -4.32 -8.96
C ARG A 5 -7.62 -4.81 -7.51
N ARG A 6 -7.61 -6.11 -7.28
CA ARG A 6 -7.55 -6.68 -5.93
C ARG A 6 -6.15 -6.58 -5.33
N GLN A 7 -5.12 -6.74 -6.14
CA GLN A 7 -3.72 -6.59 -5.71
C GLN A 7 -3.40 -5.16 -5.25
N ARG A 8 -3.91 -4.12 -5.95
CA ARG A 8 -3.71 -2.71 -5.56
C ARG A 8 -4.37 -2.34 -4.22
N GLN A 9 -5.46 -2.97 -3.86
CA GLN A 9 -6.08 -2.76 -2.54
C GLN A 9 -5.26 -3.39 -1.41
N MET A 10 -4.32 -4.25 -1.73
CA MET A 10 -3.52 -4.99 -0.76
C MET A 10 -2.45 -4.15 -0.06
N CYS A 11 -1.96 -3.05 -0.65
CA CYS A 11 -0.98 -2.16 -0.03
C CYS A 11 -1.58 -1.07 0.88
N ILE A 12 -2.89 -0.84 0.84
CA ILE A 12 -3.54 0.33 1.43
C ILE A 12 -4.52 0.00 2.56
N ARG A 13 -4.98 -1.25 2.69
CA ARG A 13 -5.99 -1.63 3.69
C ARG A 13 -5.51 -2.74 4.59
N ASP A 14 -5.77 -2.54 5.87
CA ASP A 14 -5.74 -3.58 6.89
C ASP A 14 -6.58 -4.78 6.44
N ARG A 15 -5.91 -5.88 6.16
CA ARG A 15 -6.53 -7.07 5.56
C ARG A 15 -7.18 -7.98 6.55
N ASP A 16 -7.08 -7.68 7.81
CA ASP A 16 -7.68 -8.49 8.86
C ASP A 16 -9.20 -8.67 8.66
N ASN A 17 -9.82 -7.75 7.88
CA ASN A 17 -11.24 -7.81 7.55
C ASN A 17 -11.56 -8.30 6.12
N LEU A 18 -10.57 -8.62 5.30
CA LEU A 18 -10.82 -9.18 3.96
C LEU A 18 -11.03 -10.68 4.05
N ASN A 19 -12.28 -11.10 3.94
CA ASN A 19 -12.65 -12.50 3.85
C ASN A 19 -12.44 -13.02 2.41
N ILE A 20 -11.17 -13.16 2.02
CA ILE A 20 -10.80 -13.71 0.71
C ILE A 20 -10.80 -15.23 0.85
N LYS A 21 -11.75 -15.88 0.21
CA LYS A 21 -11.73 -17.33 0.08
C LYS A 21 -10.84 -17.67 -1.13
N LYS A 22 -9.68 -18.29 -0.85
CA LYS A 22 -8.80 -18.84 -1.88
C LYS A 22 -9.56 -19.94 -2.63
N LYS A 23 -9.50 -19.88 -3.94
CA LYS A 23 -10.00 -20.93 -4.84
C LYS A 23 -8.80 -21.56 -5.54
N ASN A 24 -8.64 -21.29 -6.85
CA ASN A 24 -7.55 -21.82 -7.67
C ASN A 24 -6.51 -20.74 -8.04
N GLU A 25 -6.55 -19.58 -7.36
CA GLU A 25 -5.60 -18.49 -7.62
C GLU A 25 -4.23 -18.83 -7.03
N PHE A 26 -3.17 -18.54 -7.78
CA PHE A 26 -1.82 -18.49 -7.26
C PHE A 26 -1.61 -17.11 -6.62
N ILE A 27 -1.33 -17.07 -5.32
CA ILE A 27 -1.23 -15.84 -4.52
C ILE A 27 0.22 -15.54 -4.25
N VAL A 28 0.67 -14.36 -4.69
CA VAL A 28 1.99 -13.82 -4.37
C VAL A 28 1.82 -12.71 -3.32
N TYR A 29 2.54 -12.83 -2.23
CA TYR A 29 2.61 -11.81 -1.20
C TYR A 29 3.93 -11.04 -1.31
N ILE A 30 3.85 -9.73 -1.43
CA ILE A 30 5.00 -8.83 -1.35
C ILE A 30 4.79 -7.94 -0.13
N GLY A 31 5.62 -8.08 0.87
CA GLY A 31 5.45 -7.34 2.12
C GLY A 31 6.66 -7.40 3.04
N THR A 32 6.61 -6.57 4.08
CA THR A 32 7.70 -6.41 5.05
C THR A 32 7.51 -7.26 6.31
N HIS A 33 6.27 -7.56 6.67
CA HIS A 33 5.90 -8.31 7.88
C HIS A 33 4.82 -9.31 7.53
N GLY A 34 4.84 -10.45 8.20
CA GLY A 34 3.81 -11.47 8.05
C GLY A 34 2.45 -10.97 8.54
N ASP A 35 1.42 -11.26 7.76
CA ASP A 35 0.02 -11.04 8.10
C ASP A 35 -0.85 -12.14 7.48
N ARG A 36 -2.17 -12.02 7.57
CA ARG A 36 -3.10 -12.97 6.92
C ARG A 36 -2.87 -13.13 5.41
N GLY A 37 -2.36 -12.09 4.75
CA GLY A 37 -2.01 -12.18 3.33
C GLY A 37 -0.83 -13.11 3.11
N ALA A 38 0.17 -13.08 3.99
CA ALA A 38 1.32 -13.98 3.94
C ALA A 38 0.91 -15.43 4.25
N GLU A 39 0.00 -15.65 5.20
CA GLU A 39 -0.52 -16.99 5.54
C GLU A 39 -1.24 -17.66 4.36
N MET A 40 -1.88 -16.87 3.51
CA MET A 40 -2.64 -17.36 2.35
C MET A 40 -1.80 -17.48 1.08
N ALA A 41 -0.57 -16.95 1.08
CA ALA A 41 0.27 -16.88 -0.11
C ALA A 41 0.89 -18.23 -0.47
N ASP A 42 1.01 -18.47 -1.77
CA ASP A 42 1.79 -19.57 -2.34
C ASP A 42 3.26 -19.21 -2.47
N LEU A 43 3.55 -17.90 -2.62
CA LEU A 43 4.88 -17.35 -2.73
C LEU A 43 4.99 -16.06 -1.92
N ILE A 44 6.03 -15.95 -1.09
CA ILE A 44 6.34 -14.74 -0.32
C ILE A 44 7.63 -14.14 -0.86
N LEU A 45 7.57 -12.87 -1.27
CA LEU A 45 8.69 -12.07 -1.71
C LEU A 45 8.93 -10.95 -0.68
N PRO A 46 10.04 -11.00 0.08
CA PRO A 46 10.31 -10.03 1.12
C PRO A 46 10.60 -8.65 0.53
N SER A 47 9.86 -7.65 0.98
CA SER A 47 9.99 -6.26 0.55
C SER A 47 10.66 -5.41 1.62
N ALA A 48 11.39 -4.38 1.19
CA ALA A 48 11.96 -3.36 2.07
C ALA A 48 10.87 -2.53 2.74
N ALA A 49 11.02 -2.22 4.03
CA ALA A 49 10.15 -1.31 4.76
C ALA A 49 10.29 0.13 4.23
N TYR A 50 9.36 1.01 4.60
CA TYR A 50 9.39 2.41 4.15
C TYR A 50 10.65 3.17 4.59
N THR A 51 11.29 2.76 5.69
CA THR A 51 12.55 3.30 6.19
C THR A 51 13.79 2.74 5.50
N GLU A 52 13.63 1.68 4.72
CA GLU A 52 14.71 0.90 4.09
C GLU A 52 14.78 1.11 2.58
N LYS A 53 13.94 1.97 2.02
CA LYS A 53 13.87 2.26 0.59
C LYS A 53 13.66 3.73 0.29
N ASP A 54 14.19 4.19 -0.84
CA ASP A 54 13.86 5.49 -1.40
C ASP A 54 12.55 5.41 -2.15
N SER A 55 11.55 6.18 -1.73
CA SER A 55 10.19 6.06 -2.26
C SER A 55 9.56 7.42 -2.55
N MET A 56 8.49 7.38 -3.33
CA MET A 56 7.59 8.50 -3.54
C MET A 56 6.20 8.11 -3.04
N TYR A 57 5.56 9.02 -2.32
CA TYR A 57 4.22 8.84 -1.78
C TYR A 57 3.34 10.00 -2.19
N VAL A 58 2.10 9.69 -2.52
CA VAL A 58 1.07 10.70 -2.79
C VAL A 58 0.09 10.66 -1.62
N ASN A 59 -0.08 11.78 -0.93
CA ASN A 59 -1.01 11.88 0.17
C ASN A 59 -2.47 12.03 -0.33
N THR A 60 -3.42 12.11 0.60
CA THR A 60 -4.86 12.23 0.28
C THR A 60 -5.17 13.53 -0.49
N GLU A 61 -4.36 14.57 -0.31
CA GLU A 61 -4.50 15.84 -1.03
C GLU A 61 -3.93 15.78 -2.46
N GLY A 62 -3.28 14.69 -2.85
CA GLY A 62 -2.59 14.56 -4.13
C GLY A 62 -1.16 15.07 -4.16
N ARG A 63 -0.60 15.49 -3.01
CA ARG A 63 0.78 15.98 -2.92
C ARG A 63 1.77 14.85 -3.00
N LEU A 64 2.72 14.96 -3.92
CA LEU A 64 3.87 14.07 -4.04
C LEU A 64 4.93 14.42 -3.01
N GLN A 65 5.37 13.43 -2.25
CA GLN A 65 6.42 13.56 -1.25
C GLN A 65 7.48 12.48 -1.45
N TYR A 66 8.74 12.86 -1.22
CA TYR A 66 9.87 11.95 -1.28
C TYR A 66 10.22 11.47 0.13
N ALA A 67 10.42 10.17 0.27
CA ALA A 67 10.99 9.56 1.45
C ALA A 67 12.34 8.96 1.11
N PHE A 68 13.33 9.25 1.92
CA PHE A 68 14.68 8.75 1.77
C PHE A 68 14.92 7.60 2.76
N LYS A 69 15.65 6.60 2.33
CA LYS A 69 15.99 5.48 3.19
C LYS A 69 16.87 5.92 4.36
N ALA A 70 16.56 5.42 5.54
CA ALA A 70 17.35 5.63 6.75
C ALA A 70 18.19 4.41 7.12
N SER A 71 17.87 3.22 6.58
CA SER A 71 18.54 1.95 6.86
C SER A 71 18.55 1.07 5.62
N PHE A 72 19.21 -0.06 5.71
CA PHE A 72 19.25 -1.07 4.65
C PHE A 72 18.24 -2.18 4.95
N PRO A 73 17.61 -2.76 3.92
CA PRO A 73 16.71 -3.88 4.10
C PRO A 73 17.46 -5.09 4.68
N PRO A 74 16.85 -5.84 5.61
CA PRO A 74 17.47 -7.02 6.20
C PRO A 74 17.44 -8.22 5.26
N GLY A 75 18.46 -9.07 5.33
CA GLY A 75 18.51 -10.34 4.62
C GLY A 75 18.31 -10.21 3.12
N ASN A 76 17.32 -10.92 2.59
CA ASN A 76 17.00 -10.93 1.16
C ASN A 76 15.90 -9.93 0.77
N ALA A 77 15.48 -9.05 1.68
CA ALA A 77 14.46 -8.06 1.37
C ALA A 77 14.97 -7.05 0.33
N LYS A 78 14.12 -6.75 -0.65
CA LYS A 78 14.43 -5.85 -1.77
C LYS A 78 13.37 -4.75 -1.87
N GLU A 79 13.73 -3.65 -2.52
CA GLU A 79 12.78 -2.61 -2.89
C GLU A 79 11.75 -3.15 -3.87
N ASP A 80 10.48 -2.78 -3.70
CA ASP A 80 9.35 -3.34 -4.48
C ASP A 80 9.56 -3.28 -5.98
N TRP A 81 10.08 -2.14 -6.48
CA TRP A 81 10.33 -1.97 -7.90
C TRP A 81 11.38 -2.93 -8.46
N LYS A 82 12.38 -3.30 -7.65
CA LYS A 82 13.40 -4.31 -8.02
C LYS A 82 12.78 -5.70 -8.12
N ILE A 83 11.92 -6.05 -7.16
CA ILE A 83 11.18 -7.32 -7.19
C ILE A 83 10.33 -7.41 -8.46
N ILE A 84 9.58 -6.35 -8.76
CA ILE A 84 8.71 -6.30 -9.93
C ILE A 84 9.53 -6.34 -11.23
N ASN A 85 10.67 -5.65 -11.27
CA ASN A 85 11.56 -5.66 -12.43
C ASN A 85 12.17 -7.05 -12.67
N GLU A 86 12.57 -7.76 -11.61
CA GLU A 86 13.06 -9.13 -11.71
C GLU A 86 11.96 -10.08 -12.21
N ILE A 87 10.73 -9.95 -11.72
CA ILE A 87 9.58 -10.71 -12.22
C ILE A 87 9.33 -10.40 -13.71
N SER A 88 9.39 -9.12 -14.09
CA SER A 88 9.24 -8.71 -15.49
C SER A 88 10.29 -9.35 -16.40
N ASN A 89 11.53 -9.41 -15.95
CA ASN A 89 12.61 -10.04 -16.70
C ASN A 89 12.40 -11.56 -16.84
N LEU A 90 11.95 -12.23 -15.79
CA LEU A 90 11.65 -13.65 -15.81
C LEU A 90 10.47 -13.99 -16.74
N LEU A 91 9.53 -13.07 -16.88
CA LEU A 91 8.36 -13.19 -17.76
C LEU A 91 8.61 -12.64 -19.17
N GLU A 92 9.86 -12.25 -19.49
CA GLU A 92 10.28 -11.70 -20.79
C GLU A 92 9.48 -10.45 -21.21
N LEU A 93 8.95 -9.67 -20.24
CA LEU A 93 8.18 -8.46 -20.51
C LEU A 93 9.02 -7.24 -20.89
N ASN A 94 10.35 -7.34 -20.83
CA ASN A 94 11.33 -6.35 -21.27
C ASN A 94 11.11 -4.93 -20.72
N TRP A 95 10.79 -4.81 -19.44
CA TRP A 95 10.60 -3.48 -18.82
C TRP A 95 11.89 -2.67 -18.72
N ALA A 96 13.06 -3.29 -18.79
CA ALA A 96 14.39 -2.69 -18.90
C ALA A 96 14.63 -1.46 -17.97
N ILE A 97 14.07 -1.47 -16.75
CA ILE A 97 14.29 -0.41 -15.79
C ILE A 97 15.62 -0.69 -15.07
N VAL A 98 16.61 0.18 -15.31
CA VAL A 98 17.96 -0.01 -14.79
C VAL A 98 18.09 0.53 -13.38
N ASP A 99 17.48 1.68 -13.10
CA ASP A 99 17.59 2.37 -11.82
C ASP A 99 16.31 3.11 -11.41
N LEU A 100 16.30 3.57 -10.17
CA LEU A 100 15.18 4.29 -9.59
C LEU A 100 14.95 5.66 -10.27
N GLN A 101 16.01 6.28 -10.79
CA GLN A 101 15.90 7.59 -11.46
C GLN A 101 15.19 7.45 -12.81
N GLN A 102 15.51 6.41 -13.55
CA GLN A 102 14.78 6.09 -14.79
C GLN A 102 13.31 5.79 -14.50
N LEU A 103 13.01 4.99 -13.45
CA LEU A 103 11.64 4.74 -13.04
C LEU A 103 10.89 6.03 -12.70
N ARG A 104 11.51 6.94 -11.94
CA ARG A 104 10.94 8.25 -11.59
C ARG A 104 10.70 9.12 -12.82
N SER A 105 11.59 9.07 -13.80
CA SER A 105 11.43 9.79 -15.07
C SER A 105 10.26 9.25 -15.89
N LEU A 106 10.08 7.94 -15.95
CA LEU A 106 8.92 7.32 -16.58
C LEU A 106 7.60 7.72 -15.89
N ILE A 107 7.57 7.70 -14.56
CA ILE A 107 6.42 8.14 -13.78
C ILE A 107 6.11 9.61 -14.07
N LYS A 108 7.12 10.48 -14.09
CA LYS A 108 6.96 11.90 -14.39
C LYS A 108 6.40 12.14 -15.80
N ASN A 109 6.88 11.40 -16.78
CA ASN A 109 6.39 11.51 -18.16
C ASN A 109 4.93 11.04 -18.30
N GLN A 110 4.56 9.99 -17.58
CA GLN A 110 3.22 9.41 -17.66
C GLN A 110 2.19 10.16 -16.79
N TYR A 111 2.63 10.74 -15.67
CA TYR A 111 1.80 11.38 -14.65
C TYR A 111 2.38 12.74 -14.25
N SER A 112 2.62 13.62 -15.24
CA SER A 112 3.23 14.95 -15.03
C SER A 112 2.47 15.78 -13.99
N ASN A 113 1.15 15.68 -13.97
CA ASN A 113 0.27 16.38 -13.04
C ASN A 113 0.56 16.08 -11.56
N LEU A 114 1.13 14.92 -11.22
CA LEU A 114 1.52 14.60 -9.84
C LEU A 114 2.73 15.43 -9.38
N PHE A 115 3.57 15.88 -10.32
CA PHE A 115 4.79 16.65 -10.04
C PHE A 115 4.55 18.17 -10.06
N GLU A 116 3.44 18.61 -10.61
CA GLU A 116 3.07 20.04 -10.73
C GLU A 116 2.29 20.54 -9.51
N PHE A 117 1.90 19.64 -8.59
CA PHE A 117 1.09 19.98 -7.44
C PHE A 117 1.89 20.72 -6.37
N ASN A 118 1.89 22.05 -6.46
CA ASN A 118 2.49 22.97 -5.48
C ASN A 118 1.47 23.44 -4.39
N GLY A 119 0.44 22.65 -4.12
CA GLY A 119 -0.59 22.99 -3.13
C GLY A 119 -1.70 23.91 -3.62
N SER A 120 -1.61 24.42 -4.85
CA SER A 120 -2.63 25.26 -5.49
C SER A 120 -3.26 24.62 -6.72
N GLY A 121 -3.10 23.30 -6.89
CA GLY A 121 -3.69 22.58 -8.00
C GLY A 121 -5.20 22.64 -7.92
N THR A 122 -5.83 23.26 -8.90
CA THR A 122 -7.26 23.13 -9.13
C THR A 122 -7.52 21.66 -9.45
N SER A 123 -8.14 20.93 -8.51
CA SER A 123 -8.64 19.60 -8.80
C SER A 123 -9.59 19.74 -9.99
N ASN A 124 -9.42 18.89 -11.00
CA ASN A 124 -10.34 18.90 -12.13
C ASN A 124 -11.67 18.26 -11.68
N TYR A 125 -12.47 19.06 -10.98
CA TYR A 125 -13.77 18.68 -10.43
C TYR A 125 -14.71 18.12 -11.50
N GLU A 126 -14.64 18.65 -12.70
CA GLU A 126 -15.46 18.19 -13.83
C GLU A 126 -15.18 16.72 -14.16
N ARG A 127 -13.89 16.31 -14.13
CA ARG A 127 -13.52 14.92 -14.37
C ARG A 127 -13.92 13.99 -13.22
N LEU A 128 -13.94 14.48 -11.99
CA LEU A 128 -14.43 13.72 -10.84
C LEU A 128 -15.96 13.57 -10.92
N LEU A 129 -16.68 14.65 -11.24
CA LEU A 129 -18.13 14.64 -11.40
C LEU A 129 -18.59 13.76 -12.56
N ALA A 130 -17.86 13.74 -13.67
CA ALA A 130 -18.16 12.89 -14.83
C ALA A 130 -18.06 11.37 -14.50
N ASN A 131 -17.34 11.00 -13.46
CA ASN A 131 -17.21 9.61 -13.01
C ASN A 131 -18.20 9.23 -11.89
N LEU A 132 -19.01 10.17 -11.41
CA LEU A 132 -20.04 9.87 -10.43
C LEU A 132 -21.27 9.29 -11.16
N ASP A 133 -21.78 8.19 -10.64
CA ASP A 133 -23.08 7.66 -11.09
C ASP A 133 -24.19 8.61 -10.61
N PRO A 134 -24.91 9.29 -11.53
CA PRO A 134 -25.99 10.20 -11.14
C PRO A 134 -27.17 9.48 -10.46
N LYS A 135 -27.21 8.14 -10.52
CA LYS A 135 -28.19 7.30 -9.85
C LYS A 135 -27.69 6.73 -8.52
N ALA A 136 -26.46 7.05 -8.11
CA ALA A 136 -25.92 6.60 -6.85
C ALA A 136 -26.78 7.13 -5.69
N LYS A 137 -27.30 6.21 -4.89
CA LYS A 137 -28.02 6.56 -3.66
C LYS A 137 -27.02 6.80 -2.53
N LEU A 138 -27.31 7.78 -1.69
CA LEU A 138 -26.56 7.97 -0.44
C LEU A 138 -26.67 6.69 0.40
N CYS A 139 -25.55 6.29 0.97
CA CYS A 139 -25.53 5.16 1.89
C CYS A 139 -26.18 5.61 3.21
N GLU A 140 -27.25 4.94 3.61
CA GLU A 140 -27.96 5.21 4.87
C GLU A 140 -27.29 4.50 6.09
N SER A 141 -26.16 3.82 5.85
CA SER A 141 -25.43 3.16 6.93
C SER A 141 -24.88 4.19 7.91
N SER A 142 -24.96 3.90 9.19
CA SER A 142 -24.32 4.71 10.22
C SER A 142 -22.79 4.73 10.03
N ILE A 143 -22.19 5.89 10.30
CA ILE A 143 -20.74 6.05 10.28
C ILE A 143 -20.19 5.35 11.52
N ASN A 144 -19.49 4.24 11.31
CA ASN A 144 -18.81 3.51 12.37
C ASN A 144 -17.30 3.76 12.33
N TYR A 145 -16.66 3.81 13.48
CA TYR A 145 -15.21 3.83 13.57
C TYR A 145 -14.64 2.52 13.05
N LEU A 146 -13.87 2.60 11.96
CA LEU A 146 -13.19 1.44 11.36
C LEU A 146 -11.96 1.03 12.17
N ILE A 147 -11.34 1.97 12.87
CA ILE A 147 -10.14 1.73 13.67
C ILE A 147 -10.60 1.34 15.09
N LYS A 148 -10.47 0.07 15.41
CA LYS A 148 -10.80 -0.46 16.73
C LYS A 148 -9.67 -0.20 17.74
N ASP A 149 -8.44 -0.26 17.28
CA ASP A 149 -7.25 -0.08 18.11
C ASP A 149 -6.22 0.80 17.38
N PHE A 150 -5.90 1.95 17.97
CA PHE A 150 -4.95 2.91 17.42
C PHE A 150 -3.49 2.43 17.47
N TYR A 151 -3.17 1.53 18.41
CA TYR A 151 -1.81 0.99 18.55
C TYR A 151 -1.50 -0.09 17.54
N LEU A 152 -2.50 -0.72 16.92
CA LEU A 152 -2.36 -1.86 16.02
C LEU A 152 -2.84 -1.58 14.60
N THR A 153 -2.70 -0.32 14.13
CA THR A 153 -3.28 0.14 12.85
C THR A 153 -2.55 -0.36 11.60
N ASN A 154 -1.28 -0.74 11.72
CA ASN A 154 -0.48 -1.20 10.57
C ASN A 154 0.35 -2.43 10.91
N ALA A 155 0.90 -3.08 9.89
CA ALA A 155 1.66 -4.32 10.05
C ALA A 155 2.90 -4.16 10.95
N ILE A 156 3.59 -3.02 10.90
CA ILE A 156 4.76 -2.75 11.73
C ILE A 156 4.35 -2.59 13.19
N ALA A 157 3.30 -1.81 13.47
CA ALA A 157 2.79 -1.59 14.82
C ALA A 157 2.30 -2.90 15.45
N ARG A 158 1.62 -3.76 14.69
CA ARG A 158 1.17 -5.08 15.16
C ARG A 158 2.30 -6.04 15.54
N ASN A 159 3.46 -5.89 14.90
CA ASN A 159 4.64 -6.68 15.22
C ASN A 159 5.53 -6.04 16.31
N SER A 160 5.17 -4.86 16.80
CA SER A 160 5.87 -4.17 17.88
C SER A 160 5.37 -4.63 19.25
N LYS A 161 6.28 -5.16 20.07
CA LYS A 161 5.98 -5.56 21.45
C LYS A 161 5.43 -4.38 22.27
N THR A 162 6.04 -3.20 22.15
CA THR A 162 5.61 -1.98 22.84
C THR A 162 4.18 -1.58 22.44
N MET A 163 3.83 -1.65 21.17
CA MET A 163 2.46 -1.32 20.73
C MET A 163 1.44 -2.34 21.24
N ALA A 164 1.80 -3.61 21.31
CA ALA A 164 0.96 -4.63 21.90
C ALA A 164 0.71 -4.38 23.40
N GLU A 165 1.75 -4.02 24.15
CA GLU A 165 1.65 -3.65 25.57
C GLU A 165 0.77 -2.41 25.77
N CYS A 166 0.89 -1.38 24.92
CA CYS A 166 0.03 -0.20 24.97
C CYS A 166 -1.45 -0.55 24.69
N SER A 167 -1.69 -1.42 23.71
CA SER A 167 -3.04 -1.91 23.39
C SER A 167 -3.65 -2.65 24.57
N GLN A 168 -2.89 -3.52 25.22
CA GLN A 168 -3.33 -4.27 26.38
C GLN A 168 -3.66 -3.35 27.56
N ALA A 169 -2.76 -2.42 27.90
CA ALA A 169 -2.97 -1.45 28.98
C ALA A 169 -4.24 -0.60 28.77
N ARG A 170 -4.49 -0.18 27.52
CA ARG A 170 -5.72 0.55 27.17
C ARG A 170 -6.97 -0.29 27.42
N ASN A 171 -6.96 -1.56 27.03
CA ASN A 171 -8.10 -2.44 27.18
C ASN A 171 -8.40 -2.69 28.67
N GLU A 172 -7.38 -2.82 29.51
CA GLU A 172 -7.51 -2.93 30.96
C GLU A 172 -8.14 -1.67 31.60
N LEU A 173 -7.75 -0.47 31.14
CA LEU A 173 -8.32 0.80 31.60
C LEU A 173 -9.78 1.02 31.15
N SER A 174 -10.20 0.41 30.04
CA SER A 174 -11.58 0.53 29.53
C SER A 174 -12.58 -0.41 30.22
N VAL A 175 -12.13 -1.26 31.11
CA VAL A 175 -12.97 -2.22 31.87
C VAL A 175 -13.32 -1.68 33.28
N VAL A 176 -12.77 -0.53 33.68
CA VAL A 176 -13.08 0.21 34.90
C VAL A 176 -14.07 1.32 34.62
#